data_8a902a47397e18c2c50b30abb37e9003
#
_entry.id   8a902a47397e18c2c50b30abb37e9003
#
_cell.length_a   1.000
_cell.length_b   1.000
_cell.length_c   1.000
_cell.angle_alpha   90.00
_cell.angle_beta   90.00
_cell.angle_gamma   90.00
#
_symmetry.space_group_name_H-M   'P 1'
#
loop_
_entity.id
_entity.type
_entity.pdbx_description
1 polymer ?
#
loop_
_entity_poly.entity_id
_entity_poly.type
_entity_poly.pdbx_seq_one_letter_code
_entity_poly.pdbx_strand_id
1 'polypeptide(L)'
;MKQIPWLFTLWVAGVIATPNAFGQSVQWPIEAATVYERGAKIERSGSVALDGQGAATVTLTGLSASVAADMLQVSLGPGWSLASHAFTTATPAGRMEQAALRQAEIDRAIESKQQTYSLREALLLAYEEELAMIRSNRSVNGDELLLVDDLRDHANFWRERVKELSYLMLELRMEMEALTATMNDLEAERQEWIEAMDAREGQWTLRFSGPPTSRHDVRVSYVVSEAGWSPVYDAEVDEDGGIQMRRYASVFQSTGQDWNGVPVVFVVGNPLQSIAPPSAVKKQLSLGYSQTADAYAWEAQASFDDDASADAFEDPVEGLRTDRTAGANPVERYAFAPANAAVIRGDGARERIFIEALDLEGELSYLLLPEYTDEAYQLANSGGWVASRLVPGRVQVIAGGTYRGAYYMQLPAPGDTLHIPLGQDVRVRANRERVLDRCTSTVFGGSRKTAQSFEITVENQHNRTVSVAVQDAVPVATSSDIQVEVLGLSGGELDAVTGQLVWDLELGPNERRTLSFGYVVTYPKRRALLGL
;
A
#
# COMPACT_ATOMS: atom_id res chain seq x y z
N MET A 1 67.78 -76.54 13.92
CA MET A 1 67.56 -75.35 13.13
C MET A 1 66.26 -75.55 12.38
N LYS A 2 65.13 -75.12 12.91
CA LYS A 2 63.83 -75.16 12.25
C LYS A 2 63.18 -73.82 12.52
N GLN A 3 62.94 -73.00 11.44
CA GLN A 3 62.23 -71.73 11.47
C GLN A 3 60.75 -72.01 11.59
N ILE A 4 60.06 -71.27 12.45
CA ILE A 4 58.59 -71.22 12.61
C ILE A 4 58.12 -69.91 12.01
N PRO A 5 57.19 -69.89 11.05
CA PRO A 5 56.63 -68.65 10.54
C PRO A 5 55.48 -68.19 11.44
N TRP A 6 55.49 -66.92 11.79
CA TRP A 6 54.43 -66.21 12.49
C TRP A 6 53.32 -65.84 11.51
N LEU A 7 52.10 -66.36 11.68
CA LEU A 7 50.89 -65.97 11.00
C LEU A 7 50.34 -64.69 11.65
N PHE A 8 50.42 -63.60 10.96
CA PHE A 8 49.67 -62.36 11.29
C PHE A 8 48.23 -62.51 10.81
N THR A 9 47.31 -62.70 11.74
CA THR A 9 45.86 -62.59 11.44
C THR A 9 45.46 -61.15 11.44
N LEU A 10 45.18 -60.57 10.22
CA LEU A 10 44.58 -59.26 10.07
C LEU A 10 43.12 -59.33 10.50
N TRP A 11 42.79 -58.70 11.63
CA TRP A 11 41.44 -58.36 12.01
C TRP A 11 41.01 -57.15 11.18
N VAL A 12 40.18 -57.36 10.15
CA VAL A 12 39.44 -56.29 9.47
C VAL A 12 38.29 -55.96 10.38
N ALA A 13 38.45 -54.87 11.15
CA ALA A 13 37.33 -54.24 11.84
C ALA A 13 36.39 -53.64 10.79
N GLY A 14 35.33 -54.36 10.50
CA GLY A 14 34.21 -53.82 9.71
C GLY A 14 33.62 -52.65 10.48
N VAL A 15 33.86 -51.43 10.00
CA VAL A 15 33.12 -50.25 10.43
C VAL A 15 31.69 -50.44 9.94
N ILE A 16 30.82 -50.91 10.85
CA ILE A 16 29.38 -50.87 10.66
C ILE A 16 29.03 -49.38 10.69
N ALA A 17 28.89 -48.78 9.49
CA ALA A 17 28.30 -47.48 9.34
C ALA A 17 26.84 -47.57 9.84
N THR A 18 26.60 -47.11 11.06
CA THR A 18 25.25 -46.88 11.54
C THR A 18 24.60 -45.88 10.57
N PRO A 19 23.42 -46.18 9.99
CA PRO A 19 22.74 -45.21 9.18
C PRO A 19 22.42 -44.02 10.08
N ASN A 20 23.00 -42.87 9.75
CA ASN A 20 22.67 -41.61 10.39
C ASN A 20 21.16 -41.41 10.29
N ALA A 21 20.47 -41.42 11.40
CA ALA A 21 19.06 -41.10 11.55
C ALA A 21 18.80 -39.57 11.41
N PHE A 22 19.69 -38.87 10.70
CA PHE A 22 19.47 -37.46 10.39
C PHE A 22 18.63 -37.36 9.10
N GLY A 23 17.43 -36.78 9.22
CA GLY A 23 16.57 -36.50 8.09
C GLY A 23 17.32 -35.71 7.01
N GLN A 24 17.06 -36.03 5.76
CA GLN A 24 17.66 -35.34 4.62
C GLN A 24 17.16 -33.89 4.60
N SER A 25 18.07 -32.90 4.83
CA SER A 25 17.72 -31.49 4.63
C SER A 25 17.71 -31.17 3.13
N VAL A 26 16.59 -30.65 2.64
CA VAL A 26 16.38 -30.35 1.22
C VAL A 26 15.72 -28.97 1.05
N GLN A 27 16.07 -28.32 -0.03
CA GLN A 27 15.38 -27.10 -0.47
C GLN A 27 14.76 -27.40 -1.85
N TRP A 28 13.44 -27.57 -1.88
CA TRP A 28 12.73 -27.82 -3.13
C TRP A 28 12.42 -26.47 -3.83
N PRO A 29 12.52 -26.45 -5.18
CA PRO A 29 12.18 -25.26 -5.94
C PRO A 29 10.68 -24.93 -5.81
N ILE A 30 10.37 -23.64 -5.99
CA ILE A 30 8.98 -23.18 -6.13
C ILE A 30 8.55 -23.49 -7.57
N GLU A 31 7.47 -24.25 -7.73
CA GLU A 31 6.93 -24.62 -9.03
C GLU A 31 5.81 -23.69 -9.47
N ALA A 32 5.00 -23.21 -8.53
CA ALA A 32 3.91 -22.29 -8.80
C ALA A 32 3.58 -21.44 -7.58
N ALA A 33 3.04 -20.25 -7.81
CA ALA A 33 2.51 -19.38 -6.78
C ALA A 33 1.10 -18.90 -7.17
N THR A 34 0.14 -19.06 -6.25
CA THR A 34 -1.20 -18.46 -6.36
C THR A 34 -1.29 -17.33 -5.36
N VAL A 35 -1.31 -16.09 -5.85
CA VAL A 35 -1.32 -14.89 -5.00
C VAL A 35 -2.75 -14.40 -4.83
N TYR A 36 -3.17 -14.24 -3.59
CA TYR A 36 -4.48 -13.71 -3.22
C TYR A 36 -4.34 -12.23 -2.83
N GLU A 37 -5.45 -11.55 -2.61
CA GLU A 37 -5.42 -10.17 -2.09
C GLU A 37 -4.68 -10.09 -0.75
N ARG A 38 -4.74 -11.18 0.03
CA ARG A 38 -3.97 -11.38 1.25
C ARG A 38 -3.44 -12.81 1.31
N GLY A 39 -2.12 -12.93 1.33
CA GLY A 39 -1.42 -14.22 1.34
C GLY A 39 -1.18 -14.81 -0.05
N ALA A 40 -0.34 -15.83 -0.09
CA ALA A 40 -0.08 -16.61 -1.29
C ALA A 40 0.04 -18.09 -0.97
N LYS A 41 -0.51 -18.94 -1.85
CA LYS A 41 -0.28 -20.39 -1.84
C LYS A 41 0.95 -20.68 -2.68
N ILE A 42 1.93 -21.33 -2.09
CA ILE A 42 3.18 -21.73 -2.73
C ILE A 42 3.16 -23.24 -2.95
N GLU A 43 3.56 -23.67 -4.13
CA GLU A 43 3.69 -25.08 -4.49
C GLU A 43 5.15 -25.42 -4.76
N ARG A 44 5.64 -26.48 -4.12
CA ARG A 44 7.00 -27.02 -4.30
C ARG A 44 6.93 -28.51 -4.57
N SER A 45 7.88 -29.05 -5.32
CA SER A 45 8.00 -30.47 -5.50
C SER A 45 9.44 -30.96 -5.39
N GLY A 46 9.56 -32.22 -5.05
CA GLY A 46 10.83 -32.90 -4.98
C GLY A 46 10.67 -34.40 -4.82
N SER A 47 11.76 -35.12 -5.04
CA SER A 47 11.76 -36.57 -5.00
C SER A 47 12.21 -37.08 -3.63
N VAL A 48 11.43 -37.98 -3.04
CA VAL A 48 11.72 -38.64 -1.77
C VAL A 48 11.92 -40.13 -2.00
N ALA A 49 12.94 -40.71 -1.38
CA ALA A 49 13.20 -42.14 -1.38
C ALA A 49 12.98 -42.71 0.04
N LEU A 50 12.20 -43.78 0.14
CA LEU A 50 12.00 -44.49 1.38
C LEU A 50 13.13 -45.52 1.63
N ASP A 51 13.44 -45.76 2.88
CA ASP A 51 14.40 -46.76 3.31
C ASP A 51 13.88 -48.20 3.19
N GLY A 52 14.67 -49.17 3.62
CA GLY A 52 14.30 -50.57 3.63
C GLY A 52 13.12 -50.94 4.55
N GLN A 53 12.74 -50.03 5.45
CA GLN A 53 11.57 -50.15 6.33
C GLN A 53 10.35 -49.40 5.81
N GLY A 54 10.46 -48.73 4.67
CA GLY A 54 9.39 -47.94 4.08
C GLY A 54 9.18 -46.59 4.79
N ALA A 55 10.21 -46.00 5.35
CA ALA A 55 10.15 -44.71 6.04
C ALA A 55 11.16 -43.71 5.46
N ALA A 56 10.83 -42.41 5.52
CA ALA A 56 11.78 -41.33 5.28
C ALA A 56 11.44 -40.13 6.17
N THR A 57 12.48 -39.44 6.59
CA THR A 57 12.32 -38.12 7.22
C THR A 57 13.01 -37.06 6.36
N VAL A 58 12.28 -36.07 5.94
CA VAL A 58 12.76 -34.96 5.10
C VAL A 58 12.56 -33.67 5.86
N THR A 59 13.61 -32.88 5.96
CA THR A 59 13.54 -31.51 6.49
C THR A 59 13.56 -30.54 5.31
N LEU A 60 12.39 -29.97 4.98
CA LEU A 60 12.24 -28.96 3.95
C LEU A 60 12.61 -27.60 4.55
N THR A 61 13.68 -27.01 4.03
CA THR A 61 14.24 -25.71 4.48
C THR A 61 14.00 -24.60 3.45
N GLY A 62 14.39 -23.37 3.80
CA GLY A 62 14.21 -22.21 2.93
C GLY A 62 12.73 -21.83 2.80
N LEU A 63 11.98 -21.87 3.88
CA LEU A 63 10.59 -21.42 3.93
C LEU A 63 10.53 -20.07 4.66
N SER A 64 9.51 -19.26 4.34
CA SER A 64 9.24 -18.09 5.17
C SER A 64 8.85 -18.50 6.59
N ALA A 65 9.20 -17.70 7.58
CA ALA A 65 8.74 -17.89 8.96
C ALA A 65 7.22 -17.64 9.10
N SER A 66 6.60 -16.95 8.14
CA SER A 66 5.17 -16.58 8.09
C SER A 66 4.25 -17.66 7.51
N VAL A 67 4.78 -18.86 7.29
CA VAL A 67 3.98 -19.99 6.79
C VAL A 67 2.86 -20.34 7.76
N ALA A 68 1.62 -20.41 7.24
CA ALA A 68 0.47 -20.93 7.97
C ALA A 68 0.60 -22.47 8.09
N ALA A 69 1.15 -22.93 9.23
CA ALA A 69 1.55 -24.33 9.41
C ALA A 69 0.36 -25.32 9.39
N ASP A 70 -0.84 -24.85 9.69
CA ASP A 70 -2.09 -25.61 9.64
C ASP A 70 -2.66 -25.79 8.21
N MET A 71 -2.12 -25.04 7.24
CA MET A 71 -2.56 -25.08 5.83
C MET A 71 -1.64 -25.92 4.92
N LEU A 72 -0.80 -26.78 5.52
CA LEU A 72 0.04 -27.69 4.76
C LEU A 72 -0.81 -28.73 4.02
N GLN A 73 -0.60 -28.85 2.72
CA GLN A 73 -1.16 -29.93 1.89
C GLN A 73 -0.02 -30.70 1.23
N VAL A 74 -0.08 -32.01 1.28
CA VAL A 74 0.95 -32.89 0.70
C VAL A 74 0.26 -33.87 -0.27
N SER A 75 0.64 -33.81 -1.55
CA SER A 75 0.22 -34.76 -2.56
C SER A 75 1.23 -35.88 -2.68
N LEU A 76 0.76 -37.09 -2.47
CA LEU A 76 1.54 -38.32 -2.45
C LEU A 76 1.03 -39.33 -3.48
N GLY A 77 1.88 -40.24 -3.92
CA GLY A 77 1.51 -41.34 -4.78
C GLY A 77 0.76 -42.45 -4.05
N PRO A 78 0.22 -43.43 -4.82
CA PRO A 78 -0.49 -44.57 -4.26
C PRO A 78 0.38 -45.35 -3.27
N GLY A 79 -0.18 -45.68 -2.11
CA GLY A 79 0.50 -46.43 -1.05
C GLY A 79 1.46 -45.61 -0.18
N TRP A 80 1.62 -44.31 -0.46
CA TRP A 80 2.38 -43.38 0.40
C TRP A 80 1.47 -42.64 1.36
N SER A 81 1.96 -42.34 2.54
CA SER A 81 1.27 -41.52 3.53
C SER A 81 2.22 -40.58 4.24
N LEU A 82 1.71 -39.43 4.66
CA LEU A 82 2.40 -38.51 5.55
C LEU A 82 2.11 -38.96 7.01
N ALA A 83 3.11 -39.57 7.65
CA ALA A 83 2.95 -40.09 9.02
C ALA A 83 2.91 -38.97 10.06
N SER A 84 3.72 -37.93 9.88
CA SER A 84 3.68 -36.72 10.72
C SER A 84 4.37 -35.54 10.05
N HIS A 85 4.01 -34.34 10.46
CA HIS A 85 4.71 -33.11 10.09
C HIS A 85 4.87 -32.20 11.30
N ALA A 86 5.95 -31.43 11.32
CA ALA A 86 6.19 -30.40 12.33
C ALA A 86 6.83 -29.19 11.66
N PHE A 87 6.29 -28.00 11.93
CA PHE A 87 6.85 -26.72 11.48
C PHE A 87 7.63 -26.09 12.63
N THR A 88 8.83 -25.64 12.34
CA THR A 88 9.69 -24.90 13.28
C THR A 88 10.35 -23.75 12.57
N THR A 89 10.71 -22.72 13.31
CA THR A 89 11.51 -21.61 12.79
C THR A 89 12.90 -21.66 13.40
N ALA A 90 13.92 -21.52 12.56
CA ALA A 90 15.31 -21.52 13.00
C ALA A 90 16.11 -20.49 12.22
N THR A 91 17.20 -20.00 12.81
CA THR A 91 18.18 -19.21 12.08
C THR A 91 18.93 -20.12 11.12
N PRO A 92 19.11 -19.76 9.84
CA PRO A 92 19.81 -20.60 8.86
C PRO A 92 21.22 -20.96 9.33
N ALA A 93 21.60 -22.22 9.12
CA ALA A 93 22.94 -22.69 9.48
C ALA A 93 24.02 -21.87 8.74
N GLY A 94 25.04 -21.38 9.47
CA GLY A 94 26.12 -20.58 8.94
C GLY A 94 25.83 -19.07 8.80
N ARG A 95 24.57 -18.62 8.81
CA ARG A 95 24.25 -17.19 8.74
C ARG A 95 24.76 -16.43 9.96
N MET A 96 24.60 -16.99 11.15
CA MET A 96 25.14 -16.39 12.39
C MET A 96 26.66 -16.22 12.33
N GLU A 97 27.39 -17.21 11.82
CA GLU A 97 28.85 -17.14 11.70
C GLU A 97 29.28 -16.09 10.67
N GLN A 98 28.62 -16.07 9.50
CA GLN A 98 28.88 -15.06 8.46
C GLN A 98 28.57 -13.66 8.94
N ALA A 99 27.43 -13.46 9.60
CA ALA A 99 27.03 -12.17 10.13
C ALA A 99 27.98 -11.70 11.24
N ALA A 100 28.41 -12.59 12.15
CA ALA A 100 29.37 -12.26 13.18
C ALA A 100 30.75 -11.87 12.60
N LEU A 101 31.21 -12.57 11.55
CA LEU A 101 32.46 -12.22 10.85
C LEU A 101 32.33 -10.84 10.18
N ARG A 102 31.23 -10.59 9.45
CA ARG A 102 31.01 -9.32 8.77
C ARG A 102 30.86 -8.16 9.75
N GLN A 103 30.12 -8.36 10.84
CA GLN A 103 30.02 -7.37 11.92
C GLN A 103 31.39 -7.00 12.48
N ALA A 104 32.23 -8.01 12.77
CA ALA A 104 33.58 -7.75 13.26
C ALA A 104 34.48 -7.00 12.27
N GLU A 105 34.28 -7.18 10.95
CA GLU A 105 34.95 -6.41 9.91
C GLU A 105 34.48 -4.95 9.89
N ILE A 106 33.15 -4.73 9.96
CA ILE A 106 32.55 -3.39 9.97
C ILE A 106 32.99 -2.63 11.24
N ASP A 107 32.96 -3.26 12.41
CA ASP A 107 33.37 -2.64 13.66
C ASP A 107 34.85 -2.18 13.59
N ARG A 108 35.76 -2.99 13.04
CA ARG A 108 37.16 -2.59 12.82
C ARG A 108 37.29 -1.43 11.82
N ALA A 109 36.44 -1.43 10.77
CA ALA A 109 36.44 -0.34 9.78
C ALA A 109 35.98 0.96 10.43
N ILE A 110 34.91 0.94 11.22
CA ILE A 110 34.42 2.11 11.98
C ILE A 110 35.50 2.62 12.93
N GLU A 111 36.12 1.73 13.72
CA GLU A 111 37.18 2.09 14.64
C GLU A 111 38.36 2.77 13.93
N SER A 112 38.81 2.23 12.79
CA SER A 112 39.87 2.83 11.99
C SER A 112 39.49 4.22 11.46
N LYS A 113 38.26 4.43 11.02
CA LYS A 113 37.77 5.74 10.57
C LYS A 113 37.67 6.74 11.72
N GLN A 114 37.19 6.27 12.88
CA GLN A 114 37.10 7.07 14.11
C GLN A 114 38.50 7.54 14.57
N GLN A 115 39.52 6.67 14.52
CA GLN A 115 40.91 7.06 14.83
C GLN A 115 41.41 8.13 13.83
N THR A 116 41.10 7.96 12.54
CA THR A 116 41.49 8.94 11.53
C THR A 116 40.79 10.27 11.78
N TYR A 117 39.51 10.25 12.11
CA TYR A 117 38.72 11.45 12.45
C TYR A 117 39.34 12.21 13.65
N SER A 118 39.66 11.50 14.73
CA SER A 118 40.27 12.09 15.92
C SER A 118 41.64 12.73 15.64
N LEU A 119 42.43 12.14 14.73
CA LEU A 119 43.69 12.74 14.29
C LEU A 119 43.47 14.05 13.49
N ARG A 120 42.45 14.08 12.61
CA ARG A 120 42.09 15.30 11.86
C ARG A 120 41.52 16.37 12.77
N GLU A 121 40.72 16.00 13.75
CA GLU A 121 40.20 16.94 14.78
C GLU A 121 41.32 17.58 15.61
N ALA A 122 42.29 16.77 16.07
CA ALA A 122 43.44 17.27 16.79
C ALA A 122 44.30 18.26 15.96
N LEU A 123 44.46 17.97 14.64
CA LEU A 123 45.18 18.87 13.74
C LEU A 123 44.40 20.15 13.47
N LEU A 124 43.09 20.06 13.31
CA LEU A 124 42.19 21.22 13.16
C LEU A 124 42.30 22.14 14.36
N LEU A 125 42.24 21.58 15.57
CA LEU A 125 42.41 22.35 16.83
C LEU A 125 43.76 23.05 16.89
N ALA A 126 44.85 22.38 16.48
CA ALA A 126 46.19 23.01 16.44
C ALA A 126 46.23 24.21 15.49
N TYR A 127 45.59 24.11 14.31
CA TYR A 127 45.51 25.24 13.38
C TYR A 127 44.60 26.39 13.92
N GLU A 128 43.54 26.06 14.62
CA GLU A 128 42.67 27.05 15.27
C GLU A 128 43.43 27.83 16.37
N GLU A 129 44.24 27.14 17.17
CA GLU A 129 45.09 27.76 18.19
C GLU A 129 46.18 28.65 17.56
N GLU A 130 46.86 28.19 16.48
CA GLU A 130 47.83 29.00 15.75
C GLU A 130 47.17 30.26 15.18
N LEU A 131 45.97 30.14 14.60
CA LEU A 131 45.21 31.27 14.07
C LEU A 131 44.79 32.25 15.19
N ALA A 132 44.42 31.74 16.36
CA ALA A 132 44.09 32.55 17.54
C ALA A 132 45.31 33.31 18.04
N MET A 133 46.49 32.68 18.10
CA MET A 133 47.75 33.29 18.43
C MET A 133 48.12 34.44 17.47
N ILE A 134 48.00 34.21 16.14
CA ILE A 134 48.25 35.25 15.12
C ILE A 134 47.27 36.41 15.31
N ARG A 135 46.00 36.16 15.60
CA ARG A 135 44.99 37.19 15.80
C ARG A 135 45.22 38.00 17.07
N SER A 136 45.71 37.40 18.16
CA SER A 136 46.01 38.10 19.42
C SER A 136 47.24 39.01 19.30
N ASN A 137 48.20 38.66 18.45
CA ASN A 137 49.46 39.42 18.27
C ASN A 137 49.39 40.48 17.13
N ARG A 138 48.20 40.99 16.81
CA ARG A 138 48.03 42.01 15.75
C ARG A 138 48.48 43.42 16.15
N SER A 139 48.60 43.72 17.44
CA SER A 139 49.08 45.02 17.92
C SER A 139 50.58 44.98 18.14
N VAL A 140 51.29 45.65 17.31
CA VAL A 140 52.75 45.89 17.49
C VAL A 140 52.90 47.09 18.46
N ASN A 141 52.98 46.78 19.75
CA ASN A 141 53.28 47.79 20.77
C ASN A 141 54.78 47.78 21.07
N GLY A 142 55.49 48.70 20.53
CA GLY A 142 56.95 48.88 20.82
C GLY A 142 57.30 50.32 20.81
N ASP A 143 58.19 50.70 21.73
CA ASP A 143 58.77 52.04 21.82
C ASP A 143 59.86 52.34 20.76
N GLU A 144 60.08 51.35 19.84
CA GLU A 144 61.03 51.49 18.73
C GLU A 144 60.29 51.89 17.45
N LEU A 145 60.91 52.90 16.74
CA LEU A 145 60.45 53.30 15.39
C LEU A 145 60.56 52.15 14.42
N LEU A 146 59.42 51.43 14.19
CA LEU A 146 59.32 50.44 13.12
C LEU A 146 59.37 51.13 11.76
N LEU A 147 60.27 50.65 10.89
CA LEU A 147 60.32 51.10 9.51
C LEU A 147 59.06 50.62 8.76
N VAL A 148 58.57 51.43 7.83
CA VAL A 148 57.36 51.13 7.05
C VAL A 148 57.47 49.80 6.30
N ASP A 149 58.68 49.41 5.90
CA ASP A 149 58.97 48.16 5.22
C ASP A 149 58.83 46.94 6.14
N ASP A 150 59.28 47.02 7.40
CA ASP A 150 59.09 45.96 8.41
C ASP A 150 57.59 45.74 8.70
N LEU A 151 56.83 46.83 8.77
CA LEU A 151 55.35 46.74 8.98
C LEU A 151 54.67 46.09 7.78
N ARG A 152 55.15 46.36 6.54
CA ARG A 152 54.62 45.72 5.32
C ARG A 152 54.95 44.24 5.29
N ASP A 153 56.15 43.86 5.67
CA ASP A 153 56.58 42.46 5.70
C ASP A 153 55.83 41.64 6.73
N HIS A 154 55.59 42.19 7.93
CA HIS A 154 54.71 41.58 8.94
C HIS A 154 53.27 41.45 8.47
N ALA A 155 52.70 42.46 7.81
CA ALA A 155 51.34 42.41 7.29
C ALA A 155 51.19 41.38 6.15
N ASN A 156 52.21 41.24 5.31
CA ASN A 156 52.26 40.23 4.24
C ASN A 156 52.35 38.82 4.83
N PHE A 157 53.25 38.58 5.79
CA PHE A 157 53.38 37.31 6.50
C PHE A 157 52.06 36.88 7.15
N TRP A 158 51.43 37.77 7.87
CA TRP A 158 50.13 37.44 8.50
C TRP A 158 49.05 37.14 7.47
N ARG A 159 48.96 37.91 6.40
CA ARG A 159 47.97 37.68 5.34
C ARG A 159 48.15 36.29 4.69
N GLU A 160 49.36 35.95 4.32
CA GLU A 160 49.66 34.66 3.68
C GLU A 160 49.43 33.51 4.68
N ARG A 161 49.87 33.64 5.95
CA ARG A 161 49.70 32.56 6.92
C ARG A 161 48.24 32.35 7.32
N VAL A 162 47.46 33.41 7.50
CA VAL A 162 46.00 33.31 7.77
C VAL A 162 45.29 32.69 6.60
N LYS A 163 45.67 33.03 5.37
CA LYS A 163 45.08 32.42 4.17
C LYS A 163 45.41 30.92 4.10
N GLU A 164 46.66 30.54 4.27
CA GLU A 164 47.10 29.15 4.30
C GLU A 164 46.36 28.34 5.37
N LEU A 165 46.31 28.80 6.61
CA LEU A 165 45.59 28.15 7.69
C LEU A 165 44.10 28.00 7.38
N SER A 166 43.48 29.03 6.79
CA SER A 166 42.07 28.96 6.43
C SER A 166 41.79 27.88 5.38
N TYR A 167 42.67 27.68 4.39
CA TYR A 167 42.55 26.60 3.41
C TYR A 167 42.75 25.23 4.04
N LEU A 168 43.82 25.05 4.86
CA LEU A 168 44.08 23.78 5.54
C LEU A 168 42.93 23.39 6.50
N MET A 169 42.35 24.35 7.20
CA MET A 169 41.19 24.13 8.08
C MET A 169 39.94 23.74 7.27
N LEU A 170 39.71 24.36 6.10
CA LEU A 170 38.61 24.01 5.22
C LEU A 170 38.77 22.58 4.69
N GLU A 171 39.97 22.23 4.21
CA GLU A 171 40.28 20.88 3.71
C GLU A 171 40.06 19.83 4.79
N LEU A 172 40.55 20.06 6.03
CA LEU A 172 40.33 19.15 7.15
C LEU A 172 38.85 18.97 7.48
N ARG A 173 38.05 20.05 7.46
CA ARG A 173 36.61 19.96 7.70
C ARG A 173 35.90 19.13 6.63
N MET A 174 36.25 19.28 5.35
CA MET A 174 35.73 18.46 4.26
C MET A 174 36.13 16.97 4.41
N GLU A 175 37.37 16.70 4.82
CA GLU A 175 37.81 15.33 5.11
C GLU A 175 37.04 14.71 6.27
N MET A 176 36.81 15.47 7.35
CA MET A 176 36.06 15.03 8.51
C MET A 176 34.59 14.77 8.18
N GLU A 177 33.99 15.61 7.34
CA GLU A 177 32.62 15.39 6.84
C GLU A 177 32.52 14.09 6.01
N ALA A 178 33.47 13.84 5.11
CA ALA A 178 33.54 12.61 4.31
C ALA A 178 33.76 11.36 5.18
N LEU A 179 34.58 11.47 6.25
CA LEU A 179 34.76 10.39 7.21
C LEU A 179 33.48 10.11 7.98
N THR A 180 32.75 11.15 8.39
CA THR A 180 31.45 11.02 9.09
C THR A 180 30.42 10.33 8.20
N ALA A 181 30.30 10.73 6.93
CA ALA A 181 29.42 10.08 5.97
C ALA A 181 29.75 8.58 5.83
N THR A 182 31.05 8.25 5.67
CA THR A 182 31.51 6.85 5.57
C THR A 182 31.19 6.04 6.83
N MET A 183 31.33 6.63 8.01
CA MET A 183 30.98 5.94 9.27
C MET A 183 29.47 5.68 9.38
N ASN A 184 28.64 6.65 8.96
CA ASN A 184 27.20 6.46 8.94
C ASN A 184 26.77 5.33 7.98
N ASP A 185 27.39 5.25 6.79
CA ASP A 185 27.13 4.16 5.83
C ASP A 185 27.50 2.80 6.43
N LEU A 186 28.67 2.71 7.10
CA LEU A 186 29.09 1.48 7.78
C LEU A 186 28.18 1.10 8.96
N GLU A 187 27.65 2.08 9.68
CA GLU A 187 26.68 1.83 10.76
C GLU A 187 25.34 1.33 10.21
N ALA A 188 24.87 1.88 9.09
CA ALA A 188 23.69 1.39 8.40
C ALA A 188 23.88 -0.06 7.93
N GLU A 189 25.03 -0.38 7.30
CA GLU A 189 25.38 -1.75 6.92
C GLU A 189 25.42 -2.69 8.14
N ARG A 190 25.99 -2.23 9.26
CA ARG A 190 26.01 -3.01 10.51
C ARG A 190 24.60 -3.34 10.99
N GLN A 191 23.70 -2.38 10.94
CA GLN A 191 22.31 -2.57 11.35
C GLN A 191 21.59 -3.59 10.46
N GLU A 192 21.79 -3.53 9.15
CA GLU A 192 21.23 -4.51 8.20
C GLU A 192 21.69 -5.94 8.55
N TRP A 193 22.97 -6.12 8.92
CA TRP A 193 23.48 -7.43 9.33
C TRP A 193 22.93 -7.92 10.67
N ILE A 194 22.67 -7.02 11.63
CA ILE A 194 22.00 -7.34 12.90
C ILE A 194 20.58 -7.83 12.62
N GLU A 195 19.82 -7.15 11.77
CA GLU A 195 18.47 -7.55 11.37
C GLU A 195 18.48 -8.89 10.62
N ALA A 196 19.48 -9.10 9.76
CA ALA A 196 19.67 -10.38 9.07
C ALA A 196 19.99 -11.55 10.02
N MET A 197 20.60 -11.29 11.18
CA MET A 197 20.84 -12.32 12.22
C MET A 197 19.53 -12.75 12.91
N ASP A 198 18.59 -11.82 13.10
CA ASP A 198 17.29 -12.12 13.70
C ASP A 198 16.30 -12.72 12.70
N ALA A 199 16.60 -12.68 11.40
CA ALA A 199 15.76 -13.27 10.38
C ALA A 199 15.67 -14.79 10.56
N ARG A 200 14.45 -15.28 10.82
CA ARG A 200 14.15 -16.69 10.97
C ARG A 200 13.63 -17.26 9.66
N GLU A 201 14.10 -18.46 9.34
CA GLU A 201 13.54 -19.24 8.25
C GLU A 201 12.65 -20.36 8.83
N GLY A 202 11.54 -20.61 8.14
CA GLY A 202 10.69 -21.74 8.44
C GLY A 202 11.30 -23.05 7.91
N GLN A 203 11.07 -24.12 8.62
CA GLN A 203 11.41 -25.46 8.15
C GLN A 203 10.33 -26.46 8.54
N TRP A 204 10.01 -27.37 7.63
CA TRP A 204 9.16 -28.51 7.89
C TRP A 204 9.94 -29.78 8.02
N THR A 205 9.74 -30.50 9.12
CA THR A 205 10.12 -31.91 9.23
C THR A 205 8.93 -32.76 8.83
N LEU A 206 9.04 -33.42 7.67
CA LEU A 206 8.03 -34.29 7.10
C LEU A 206 8.45 -35.74 7.24
N ARG A 207 7.61 -36.59 7.82
CA ARG A 207 7.84 -38.03 7.92
C ARG A 207 6.89 -38.77 7.00
N PHE A 208 7.45 -39.51 6.08
CA PHE A 208 6.74 -40.30 5.09
C PHE A 208 6.79 -41.77 5.44
N SER A 209 5.73 -42.51 5.08
CA SER A 209 5.69 -43.95 5.11
C SER A 209 5.06 -44.51 3.83
N GLY A 210 5.51 -45.70 3.40
CA GLY A 210 5.04 -46.32 2.16
C GLY A 210 5.77 -47.62 1.83
N PRO A 211 5.68 -48.11 0.59
CA PRO A 211 6.37 -49.32 0.18
C PRO A 211 7.88 -49.20 0.33
N PRO A 212 8.57 -50.20 0.96
CA PRO A 212 10.00 -50.17 1.18
C PRO A 212 10.79 -49.92 -0.13
N THR A 213 11.90 -49.18 -0.03
CA THR A 213 12.82 -48.85 -1.13
C THR A 213 12.18 -48.17 -2.34
N SER A 214 10.96 -47.63 -2.19
CA SER A 214 10.30 -46.88 -3.26
C SER A 214 10.77 -45.43 -3.30
N ARG A 215 10.68 -44.83 -4.48
CA ARG A 215 10.93 -43.40 -4.69
C ARG A 215 9.70 -42.79 -5.35
N HIS A 216 9.33 -41.57 -4.89
CA HIS A 216 8.19 -40.89 -5.47
C HIS A 216 8.39 -39.37 -5.44
N ASP A 217 7.80 -38.69 -6.41
CA ASP A 217 7.77 -37.24 -6.41
C ASP A 217 6.65 -36.76 -5.50
N VAL A 218 7.01 -35.94 -4.55
CA VAL A 218 6.14 -35.38 -3.53
C VAL A 218 5.90 -33.91 -3.89
N ARG A 219 4.64 -33.48 -3.91
CA ARG A 219 4.27 -32.08 -4.04
C ARG A 219 3.74 -31.57 -2.70
N VAL A 220 4.27 -30.44 -2.28
CA VAL A 220 3.88 -29.76 -1.04
C VAL A 220 3.31 -28.39 -1.40
N SER A 221 2.16 -28.05 -0.86
CA SER A 221 1.62 -26.70 -0.96
C SER A 221 1.28 -26.15 0.43
N TYR A 222 1.51 -24.86 0.61
CA TYR A 222 1.29 -24.15 1.86
C TYR A 222 0.94 -22.67 1.59
N VAL A 223 0.42 -22.00 2.60
CA VAL A 223 0.07 -20.58 2.49
C VAL A 223 1.05 -19.73 3.31
N VAL A 224 1.47 -18.61 2.73
CA VAL A 224 2.24 -17.55 3.40
C VAL A 224 1.38 -16.31 3.54
N SER A 225 1.48 -15.60 4.67
CA SER A 225 0.71 -14.37 4.92
C SER A 225 1.39 -13.11 4.40
N GLU A 226 2.70 -13.15 4.18
CA GLU A 226 3.56 -12.01 3.79
C GLU A 226 3.61 -11.78 2.27
N ALA A 227 2.52 -12.05 1.60
CA ALA A 227 2.37 -11.78 0.18
C ALA A 227 0.95 -11.28 -0.09
N GLY A 228 0.79 -10.56 -1.19
CA GLY A 228 -0.53 -10.10 -1.59
C GLY A 228 -0.51 -9.37 -2.90
N TRP A 229 -1.70 -9.14 -3.47
CA TRP A 229 -1.84 -8.34 -4.67
C TRP A 229 -3.10 -7.49 -4.62
N SER A 230 -3.11 -6.44 -5.42
CA SER A 230 -4.30 -5.63 -5.68
C SER A 230 -4.38 -5.27 -7.15
N PRO A 231 -5.59 -5.19 -7.72
CA PRO A 231 -5.77 -4.76 -9.10
C PRO A 231 -5.51 -3.25 -9.22
N VAL A 232 -4.78 -2.89 -10.28
CA VAL A 232 -4.52 -1.50 -10.67
C VAL A 232 -4.78 -1.39 -12.16
N TYR A 233 -5.39 -0.28 -12.57
CA TYR A 233 -5.78 -0.06 -13.95
C TYR A 233 -5.20 1.24 -14.51
N ASP A 234 -4.88 1.24 -15.80
CA ASP A 234 -4.75 2.45 -16.62
C ASP A 234 -5.93 2.50 -17.56
N ALA A 235 -6.77 3.50 -17.42
CA ALA A 235 -7.89 3.77 -18.31
C ALA A 235 -7.51 4.90 -19.28
N GLU A 236 -7.38 4.57 -20.55
CA GLU A 236 -7.18 5.52 -21.62
C GLU A 236 -8.52 5.75 -22.32
N VAL A 237 -9.00 6.98 -22.29
CA VAL A 237 -10.31 7.36 -22.86
C VAL A 237 -10.07 8.21 -24.09
N ASP A 238 -10.69 7.82 -25.20
CA ASP A 238 -10.63 8.55 -26.47
C ASP A 238 -11.64 9.72 -26.54
N GLU A 239 -11.63 10.45 -27.63
CA GLU A 239 -12.49 11.63 -27.83
C GLU A 239 -13.97 11.27 -28.00
N ASP A 240 -14.29 10.05 -28.38
CA ASP A 240 -15.65 9.54 -28.58
C ASP A 240 -16.21 8.86 -27.31
N GLY A 241 -15.37 8.64 -26.31
CA GLY A 241 -15.73 8.01 -25.03
C GLY A 241 -15.38 6.53 -24.94
N GLY A 242 -14.76 5.93 -25.97
CA GLY A 242 -14.22 4.58 -25.92
C GLY A 242 -13.13 4.47 -24.87
N ILE A 243 -13.12 3.36 -24.12
CA ILE A 243 -12.25 3.16 -22.97
C ILE A 243 -11.34 1.95 -23.20
N GLN A 244 -10.05 2.18 -23.32
CA GLN A 244 -9.05 1.12 -23.25
C GLN A 244 -8.54 0.99 -21.81
N MET A 245 -8.87 -0.11 -21.16
CA MET A 245 -8.46 -0.37 -19.78
C MET A 245 -7.39 -1.45 -19.71
N ARG A 246 -6.19 -1.08 -19.24
CA ARG A 246 -5.08 -2.03 -19.01
C ARG A 246 -5.08 -2.44 -17.55
N ARG A 247 -5.26 -3.76 -17.31
CA ARG A 247 -5.23 -4.32 -15.95
C ARG A 247 -3.83 -4.78 -15.59
N TYR A 248 -3.41 -4.42 -14.38
CA TYR A 248 -2.16 -4.85 -13.78
C TYR A 248 -2.41 -5.44 -12.39
N ALA A 249 -1.55 -6.33 -11.95
CA ALA A 249 -1.41 -6.72 -10.56
C ALA A 249 -0.34 -5.84 -9.91
N SER A 250 -0.69 -5.13 -8.84
CA SER A 250 0.29 -4.57 -7.90
C SER A 250 0.55 -5.65 -6.85
N VAL A 251 1.64 -6.36 -6.97
CA VAL A 251 1.98 -7.52 -6.15
C VAL A 251 3.19 -7.24 -5.29
N PHE A 252 3.21 -7.77 -4.09
CA PHE A 252 4.35 -7.76 -3.18
C PHE A 252 4.50 -9.11 -2.49
N GLN A 253 5.70 -9.43 -2.06
CA GLN A 253 5.96 -10.54 -1.15
C GLN A 253 7.25 -10.30 -0.38
N SER A 254 7.29 -10.70 0.88
CA SER A 254 8.44 -10.60 1.78
C SER A 254 8.83 -11.95 2.37
N THR A 255 8.75 -13.01 1.54
CA THR A 255 9.09 -14.38 1.99
C THR A 255 10.60 -14.64 2.04
N GLY A 256 11.43 -13.68 1.66
CA GLY A 256 12.89 -13.81 1.59
C GLY A 256 13.39 -14.65 0.41
N GLN A 257 12.51 -15.04 -0.52
CA GLN A 257 12.87 -15.78 -1.72
C GLN A 257 12.22 -15.17 -2.95
N ASP A 258 13.02 -14.93 -3.98
CA ASP A 258 12.53 -14.41 -5.25
C ASP A 258 11.74 -15.46 -6.03
N TRP A 259 10.62 -15.07 -6.62
CA TRP A 259 9.84 -15.91 -7.52
C TRP A 259 10.22 -15.59 -8.96
N ASN A 260 11.38 -16.11 -9.39
CA ASN A 260 11.94 -15.87 -10.71
C ASN A 260 11.47 -16.92 -11.71
N GLY A 261 10.69 -16.49 -12.71
CA GLY A 261 10.18 -17.38 -13.76
C GLY A 261 9.18 -18.43 -13.25
N VAL A 262 8.65 -18.25 -12.06
CA VAL A 262 7.62 -19.11 -11.48
C VAL A 262 6.27 -18.75 -12.12
N PRO A 263 5.47 -19.74 -12.54
CA PRO A 263 4.08 -19.52 -12.93
C PRO A 263 3.29 -18.91 -11.78
N VAL A 264 2.73 -17.71 -11.99
CA VAL A 264 1.96 -16.97 -10.99
C VAL A 264 0.53 -16.82 -11.45
N VAL A 265 -0.43 -16.99 -10.54
CA VAL A 265 -1.85 -16.73 -10.77
C VAL A 265 -2.34 -15.78 -9.67
N PHE A 266 -3.00 -14.69 -10.06
CA PHE A 266 -3.62 -13.73 -9.16
C PHE A 266 -5.08 -14.09 -8.96
N VAL A 267 -5.51 -14.25 -7.71
CA VAL A 267 -6.88 -14.69 -7.37
C VAL A 267 -7.52 -13.67 -6.44
N VAL A 268 -8.74 -13.24 -6.76
CA VAL A 268 -9.54 -12.40 -5.89
C VAL A 268 -10.05 -13.22 -4.71
N GLY A 269 -9.79 -12.76 -3.50
CA GLY A 269 -10.20 -13.43 -2.26
C GLY A 269 -9.07 -13.55 -1.24
N ASN A 270 -9.41 -14.15 -0.09
CA ASN A 270 -8.46 -14.35 1.01
C ASN A 270 -8.49 -15.83 1.46
N PRO A 271 -7.42 -16.60 1.25
CA PRO A 271 -7.37 -18.01 1.64
C PRO A 271 -7.31 -18.21 3.16
N LEU A 272 -6.94 -17.19 3.91
CA LEU A 272 -6.83 -17.21 5.37
C LEU A 272 -8.18 -16.90 6.07
N GLN A 273 -9.21 -16.52 5.30
CA GLN A 273 -10.52 -16.20 5.84
C GLN A 273 -11.36 -17.46 6.07
N SER A 274 -12.08 -17.51 7.19
CA SER A 274 -13.04 -18.58 7.43
C SER A 274 -14.14 -18.61 6.36
N ILE A 275 -14.44 -19.81 5.84
CA ILE A 275 -15.57 -20.06 4.90
C ILE A 275 -16.85 -20.45 5.63
N ALA A 276 -16.84 -20.49 6.97
CA ALA A 276 -18.04 -20.82 7.74
C ALA A 276 -19.10 -19.72 7.56
N PRO A 277 -20.36 -20.08 7.29
CA PRO A 277 -21.44 -19.11 7.20
C PRO A 277 -21.65 -18.42 8.55
N PRO A 278 -21.99 -17.12 8.59
CA PRO A 278 -22.30 -16.43 9.83
C PRO A 278 -23.55 -17.03 10.45
N SER A 279 -23.54 -17.21 11.76
CA SER A 279 -24.72 -17.65 12.51
C SER A 279 -25.67 -16.47 12.72
N ALA A 280 -26.98 -16.70 12.56
CA ALA A 280 -27.99 -15.71 12.89
C ALA A 280 -27.95 -15.40 14.39
N VAL A 281 -27.59 -14.17 14.72
CA VAL A 281 -27.57 -13.72 16.13
C VAL A 281 -28.98 -13.35 16.55
N LYS A 282 -29.40 -13.86 17.71
CA LYS A 282 -30.71 -13.52 18.31
C LYS A 282 -30.73 -12.03 18.63
N LYS A 283 -31.60 -11.28 17.92
CA LYS A 283 -31.85 -9.87 18.23
C LYS A 283 -32.75 -9.78 19.48
N GLN A 284 -32.21 -9.19 20.54
CA GLN A 284 -33.00 -8.92 21.76
C GLN A 284 -33.39 -7.45 21.75
N LEU A 285 -34.70 -7.20 21.86
CA LEU A 285 -35.23 -5.86 22.03
C LEU A 285 -35.41 -5.62 23.54
N SER A 286 -34.87 -4.53 24.06
CA SER A 286 -35.08 -4.06 25.42
C SER A 286 -35.67 -2.64 25.39
N LEU A 287 -36.62 -2.36 26.29
CA LEU A 287 -37.09 -1.00 26.49
C LEU A 287 -36.10 -0.27 27.41
N GLY A 288 -35.40 0.74 26.87
CA GLY A 288 -34.58 1.66 27.64
C GLY A 288 -35.30 2.99 27.81
N TYR A 289 -35.10 3.67 28.93
CA TYR A 289 -35.48 5.07 29.05
C TYR A 289 -34.59 5.89 28.11
N SER A 290 -35.24 6.68 27.23
CA SER A 290 -34.53 7.68 26.41
C SER A 290 -33.90 8.70 27.36
N GLN A 291 -32.63 8.58 27.64
CA GLN A 291 -31.85 9.69 28.19
C GLN A 291 -31.71 10.74 27.09
N THR A 292 -32.27 11.90 27.37
CA THR A 292 -32.23 13.09 26.52
C THR A 292 -30.82 13.40 26.08
N ALA A 293 -30.69 13.79 24.81
CA ALA A 293 -29.44 14.04 24.04
C ALA A 293 -28.55 15.20 24.54
N ASP A 294 -28.61 15.57 25.83
CA ASP A 294 -27.84 16.70 26.38
C ASP A 294 -26.44 16.33 26.94
N ALA A 295 -26.07 15.04 26.92
CA ALA A 295 -24.80 14.59 27.53
C ALA A 295 -23.63 14.44 26.58
N TYR A 296 -23.82 14.52 25.26
CA TYR A 296 -22.74 14.30 24.27
C TYR A 296 -22.23 15.55 23.57
N ALA A 297 -22.73 16.73 23.90
CA ALA A 297 -22.30 17.98 23.24
C ALA A 297 -21.04 18.61 23.83
N TRP A 298 -20.51 18.15 24.96
CA TRP A 298 -19.37 18.79 25.59
C TRP A 298 -18.04 18.02 25.41
N GLU A 299 -18.07 16.75 25.01
CA GLU A 299 -16.86 15.94 24.80
C GLU A 299 -16.24 16.08 23.39
N ALA A 300 -16.96 16.71 22.45
CA ALA A 300 -16.48 16.90 21.07
C ALA A 300 -15.65 18.19 20.86
N GLN A 301 -15.38 18.98 21.91
CA GLN A 301 -14.73 20.29 21.80
C GLN A 301 -13.30 20.36 22.37
N ALA A 302 -12.67 19.25 22.72
CA ALA A 302 -11.38 19.21 23.39
C ALA A 302 -10.28 18.42 22.63
N SER A 303 -10.27 18.44 21.31
CA SER A 303 -9.11 17.91 20.57
C SER A 303 -8.96 18.55 19.18
N PHE A 304 -8.74 19.87 19.15
CA PHE A 304 -8.09 20.54 18.04
C PHE A 304 -6.96 21.39 18.63
N ASP A 305 -5.82 20.78 18.83
CA ASP A 305 -4.55 21.50 18.91
C ASP A 305 -3.57 20.89 17.93
N ASP A 306 -3.17 21.78 17.06
CA ASP A 306 -2.08 21.90 16.15
C ASP A 306 -0.91 20.89 16.34
N ASP A 307 -0.62 20.08 15.31
CA ASP A 307 0.74 20.06 14.76
C ASP A 307 0.70 19.52 13.33
N ALA A 308 0.80 20.43 12.38
CA ALA A 308 0.97 20.13 10.98
C ALA A 308 2.46 19.90 10.68
N SER A 309 2.87 18.65 10.50
CA SER A 309 4.06 18.33 9.73
C SER A 309 3.67 17.42 8.57
N ALA A 310 3.75 18.01 7.38
CA ALA A 310 3.65 17.33 6.10
C ALA A 310 4.85 16.40 5.96
N ASP A 311 4.59 15.10 5.87
CA ASP A 311 5.26 14.13 5.01
C ASP A 311 4.89 12.72 5.50
N ALA A 312 3.83 12.17 4.95
CA ALA A 312 3.63 10.73 4.74
C ALA A 312 2.29 10.56 4.03
N PHE A 313 2.33 10.31 2.73
CA PHE A 313 1.22 9.66 2.07
C PHE A 313 1.15 8.22 2.58
N GLU A 314 0.63 8.05 3.79
CA GLU A 314 0.16 6.74 4.24
C GLU A 314 -1.12 6.41 3.51
N ASP A 315 -1.15 5.21 2.90
CA ASP A 315 -2.32 4.60 2.28
C ASP A 315 -3.52 4.66 3.24
N PRO A 316 -4.68 5.24 2.86
CA PRO A 316 -5.84 5.29 3.72
C PRO A 316 -6.62 3.96 3.71
N VAL A 317 -5.94 2.82 3.80
CA VAL A 317 -6.61 1.51 3.77
C VAL A 317 -6.98 1.00 5.16
N GLU A 318 -6.51 1.62 6.24
CA GLU A 318 -6.76 1.13 7.61
C GLU A 318 -7.95 1.77 8.34
N GLY A 319 -8.63 2.74 7.73
CA GLY A 319 -9.73 3.50 8.36
C GLY A 319 -11.15 3.19 7.89
N LEU A 320 -11.38 2.46 6.80
CA LEU A 320 -12.72 2.09 6.35
C LEU A 320 -13.13 0.71 6.87
N ARG A 321 -13.39 0.61 8.16
CA ARG A 321 -14.32 -0.40 8.64
C ARG A 321 -15.72 -0.05 8.14
N THR A 322 -15.99 -0.31 6.89
CA THR A 322 -17.36 -0.47 6.43
C THR A 322 -17.86 -1.81 6.94
N ASP A 323 -18.51 -1.76 8.06
CA ASP A 323 -19.26 -2.86 8.68
C ASP A 323 -20.50 -3.25 7.84
N ARG A 324 -20.34 -3.29 6.51
CA ARG A 324 -21.43 -3.54 5.55
C ARG A 324 -21.04 -4.25 4.28
N THR A 325 -20.16 -5.22 4.35
CA THR A 325 -20.11 -6.27 3.32
C THR A 325 -19.68 -7.59 3.93
N ALA A 326 -20.38 -8.02 4.97
CA ALA A 326 -20.62 -9.44 5.17
C ALA A 326 -21.62 -9.89 4.09
N GLY A 327 -21.36 -9.53 2.84
CA GLY A 327 -22.15 -9.83 1.67
C GLY A 327 -21.25 -10.55 0.68
N ALA A 328 -21.49 -11.85 0.55
CA ALA A 328 -21.13 -12.69 -0.60
C ALA A 328 -19.65 -12.54 -1.02
N ASN A 329 -18.78 -13.37 -0.45
CA ASN A 329 -17.67 -13.88 -1.27
C ASN A 329 -18.26 -14.32 -2.60
N PRO A 330 -17.92 -13.72 -3.74
CA PRO A 330 -18.38 -14.25 -5.01
C PRO A 330 -17.94 -15.70 -5.09
N VAL A 331 -18.87 -16.59 -5.30
CA VAL A 331 -18.62 -18.04 -5.43
C VAL A 331 -17.68 -18.34 -6.62
N GLU A 332 -17.54 -17.37 -7.53
CA GLU A 332 -16.54 -17.37 -8.60
C GLU A 332 -15.36 -16.44 -8.21
N ARG A 333 -14.31 -17.07 -7.74
CA ARG A 333 -13.02 -16.39 -7.57
C ARG A 333 -12.44 -16.12 -8.96
N TYR A 334 -12.35 -14.86 -9.35
CA TYR A 334 -11.65 -14.49 -10.56
C TYR A 334 -10.16 -14.82 -10.40
N ALA A 335 -9.61 -15.54 -11.38
CA ALA A 335 -8.20 -15.87 -11.46
C ALA A 335 -7.62 -15.23 -12.72
N PHE A 336 -6.49 -14.56 -12.56
CA PHE A 336 -5.80 -13.85 -13.62
C PHE A 336 -4.35 -14.33 -13.71
N ALA A 337 -3.92 -14.71 -14.89
CA ALA A 337 -2.51 -15.02 -15.15
C ALA A 337 -1.85 -13.83 -15.86
N PRO A 338 -0.61 -13.48 -15.54
CA PRO A 338 0.12 -12.46 -16.28
C PRO A 338 0.39 -12.92 -17.71
N ALA A 339 0.44 -11.96 -18.64
CA ALA A 339 0.73 -12.25 -20.06
C ALA A 339 2.15 -12.82 -20.28
N ASN A 340 3.08 -12.48 -19.40
CA ASN A 340 4.48 -12.91 -19.45
C ASN A 340 4.93 -13.47 -18.10
N ALA A 341 6.02 -14.23 -18.09
CA ALA A 341 6.65 -14.68 -16.85
C ALA A 341 7.03 -13.48 -15.98
N ALA A 342 6.59 -13.51 -14.74
CA ALA A 342 6.83 -12.45 -13.78
C ALA A 342 8.06 -12.76 -12.92
N VAL A 343 8.78 -11.71 -12.52
CA VAL A 343 9.80 -11.75 -11.48
C VAL A 343 9.22 -10.98 -10.29
N ILE A 344 9.05 -11.64 -9.15
CA ILE A 344 8.55 -11.02 -7.93
C ILE A 344 9.60 -11.20 -6.84
N ARG A 345 10.19 -10.09 -6.41
CA ARG A 345 11.27 -10.11 -5.42
C ARG A 345 10.74 -10.41 -4.03
N GLY A 346 11.59 -11.09 -3.23
CA GLY A 346 11.28 -11.52 -1.87
C GLY A 346 11.53 -10.47 -0.78
N ASP A 347 11.77 -9.21 -1.17
CA ASP A 347 12.17 -8.10 -0.29
C ASP A 347 11.01 -7.19 0.15
N GLY A 348 9.77 -7.53 -0.23
CA GLY A 348 8.58 -6.73 0.07
C GLY A 348 8.32 -5.58 -0.92
N ALA A 349 9.19 -5.35 -1.89
CA ALA A 349 8.98 -4.34 -2.91
C ALA A 349 7.73 -4.64 -3.74
N ARG A 350 7.00 -3.59 -4.11
CA ARG A 350 5.81 -3.74 -4.95
C ARG A 350 6.20 -3.76 -6.42
N GLU A 351 5.76 -4.79 -7.13
CA GLU A 351 5.93 -4.95 -8.57
C GLU A 351 4.59 -4.73 -9.27
N ARG A 352 4.62 -4.06 -10.42
CA ARG A 352 3.44 -3.86 -11.25
C ARG A 352 3.51 -4.76 -12.48
N ILE A 353 2.67 -5.80 -12.52
CA ILE A 353 2.71 -6.86 -13.53
C ILE A 353 1.50 -6.74 -14.44
N PHE A 354 1.73 -6.63 -15.74
CA PHE A 354 0.66 -6.56 -16.74
C PHE A 354 -0.09 -7.89 -16.84
N ILE A 355 -1.42 -7.81 -16.82
CA ILE A 355 -2.31 -8.96 -16.97
C ILE A 355 -2.91 -8.98 -18.38
N GLU A 356 -3.73 -7.98 -18.71
CA GLU A 356 -4.46 -7.91 -19.97
C GLU A 356 -4.90 -6.49 -20.31
N ALA A 357 -5.29 -6.28 -21.55
CA ALA A 357 -5.98 -5.07 -21.99
C ALA A 357 -7.44 -5.41 -22.32
N LEU A 358 -8.34 -4.51 -21.96
CA LEU A 358 -9.78 -4.63 -22.11
C LEU A 358 -10.29 -3.40 -22.85
N ASP A 359 -11.07 -3.59 -23.89
CA ASP A 359 -11.74 -2.51 -24.60
C ASP A 359 -13.20 -2.49 -24.15
N LEU A 360 -13.65 -1.34 -23.64
CA LEU A 360 -15.02 -1.08 -23.21
C LEU A 360 -15.63 -0.03 -24.13
N GLU A 361 -16.80 -0.34 -24.66
CA GLU A 361 -17.62 0.67 -25.33
C GLU A 361 -18.08 1.70 -24.30
N GLY A 362 -17.98 2.96 -24.63
CA GLY A 362 -18.36 4.03 -23.72
C GLY A 362 -18.83 5.27 -24.43
N GLU A 363 -19.51 6.13 -23.69
CA GLU A 363 -20.03 7.43 -24.13
C GLU A 363 -19.63 8.53 -23.14
N LEU A 364 -19.34 9.73 -23.66
CA LEU A 364 -19.03 10.88 -22.83
C LEU A 364 -20.31 11.56 -22.34
N SER A 365 -20.35 11.86 -21.04
CA SER A 365 -21.38 12.69 -20.43
C SER A 365 -20.78 13.69 -19.43
N TYR A 366 -21.61 14.55 -18.92
CA TYR A 366 -21.25 15.54 -17.91
C TYR A 366 -22.16 15.41 -16.69
N LEU A 367 -21.56 15.51 -15.51
CA LEU A 367 -22.27 15.56 -14.23
C LEU A 367 -22.09 16.94 -13.62
N LEU A 368 -23.19 17.62 -13.34
CA LEU A 368 -23.22 18.89 -12.62
C LEU A 368 -23.81 18.69 -11.23
N LEU A 369 -23.11 19.23 -10.24
CA LEU A 369 -23.51 19.25 -8.83
C LEU A 369 -23.55 20.72 -8.36
N PRO A 370 -24.57 21.51 -8.76
CA PRO A 370 -24.54 22.97 -8.59
C PRO A 370 -24.55 23.46 -7.15
N GLU A 371 -24.89 22.60 -6.20
CA GLU A 371 -24.76 22.89 -4.77
C GLU A 371 -23.31 22.97 -4.31
N TYR A 372 -22.38 22.24 -4.99
CA TYR A 372 -20.98 22.10 -4.57
C TYR A 372 -20.01 22.80 -5.51
N THR A 373 -20.29 22.83 -6.82
CA THR A 373 -19.40 23.40 -7.83
C THR A 373 -20.18 23.89 -9.06
N ASP A 374 -19.70 24.96 -9.64
CA ASP A 374 -20.27 25.51 -10.88
C ASP A 374 -19.78 24.76 -12.13
N GLU A 375 -18.71 23.97 -12.05
CA GLU A 375 -18.10 23.27 -13.17
C GLU A 375 -18.55 21.82 -13.25
N ALA A 376 -18.75 21.32 -14.49
CA ALA A 376 -19.15 19.95 -14.70
C ALA A 376 -17.97 18.97 -14.58
N TYR A 377 -18.22 17.79 -14.03
CA TYR A 377 -17.34 16.65 -14.15
C TYR A 377 -17.63 15.90 -15.45
N GLN A 378 -16.63 15.75 -16.29
CA GLN A 378 -16.72 14.90 -17.48
C GLN A 378 -16.57 13.44 -17.08
N LEU A 379 -17.43 12.56 -17.59
CA LEU A 379 -17.48 11.14 -17.33
C LEU A 379 -17.43 10.35 -18.63
N ALA A 380 -16.73 9.22 -18.63
CA ALA A 380 -16.90 8.18 -19.64
C ALA A 380 -17.74 7.05 -19.05
N ASN A 381 -18.85 6.72 -19.69
CA ASN A 381 -19.86 5.80 -19.19
C ASN A 381 -19.84 4.51 -20.00
N SER A 382 -19.76 3.35 -19.33
CA SER A 382 -19.81 2.05 -19.98
C SER A 382 -20.89 1.17 -19.37
N GLY A 383 -21.83 0.69 -20.20
CA GLY A 383 -22.88 -0.24 -19.78
C GLY A 383 -22.48 -1.72 -19.88
N GLY A 384 -21.48 -2.05 -20.70
CA GLY A 384 -21.05 -3.43 -21.00
C GLY A 384 -19.95 -4.02 -20.10
N TRP A 385 -19.55 -3.33 -19.05
CA TRP A 385 -18.38 -3.64 -18.23
C TRP A 385 -18.39 -5.01 -17.51
N VAL A 386 -19.57 -5.60 -17.28
CA VAL A 386 -19.71 -6.88 -16.53
C VAL A 386 -18.98 -8.02 -17.21
N ALA A 387 -19.01 -8.08 -18.57
CA ALA A 387 -18.32 -9.11 -19.34
C ALA A 387 -16.80 -9.07 -19.17
N SER A 388 -16.23 -7.93 -18.79
CA SER A 388 -14.80 -7.69 -18.64
C SER A 388 -14.24 -8.14 -17.29
N ARG A 389 -15.05 -8.74 -16.43
CA ARG A 389 -14.65 -9.27 -15.10
C ARG A 389 -13.82 -8.26 -14.31
N LEU A 390 -14.22 -6.99 -14.33
CA LEU A 390 -13.55 -5.96 -13.54
C LEU A 390 -13.66 -6.30 -12.06
N VAL A 391 -12.67 -5.88 -11.29
CA VAL A 391 -12.65 -5.96 -9.82
C VAL A 391 -12.35 -4.58 -9.27
N PRO A 392 -12.84 -4.22 -8.07
CA PRO A 392 -12.56 -2.93 -7.48
C PRO A 392 -11.06 -2.68 -7.38
N GLY A 393 -10.59 -1.47 -7.69
CA GLY A 393 -9.17 -1.16 -7.66
C GLY A 393 -8.86 0.28 -8.04
N ARG A 394 -7.59 0.65 -7.90
CA ARG A 394 -7.11 1.98 -8.26
C ARG A 394 -7.02 2.11 -9.78
N VAL A 395 -7.59 3.18 -10.31
CA VAL A 395 -7.57 3.50 -11.75
C VAL A 395 -6.79 4.79 -11.96
N GLN A 396 -5.81 4.76 -12.84
CA GLN A 396 -5.16 5.96 -13.40
C GLN A 396 -5.84 6.30 -14.71
N VAL A 397 -6.28 7.55 -14.86
CA VAL A 397 -7.06 7.99 -16.01
C VAL A 397 -6.21 8.86 -16.93
N ILE A 398 -6.22 8.52 -18.20
CA ILE A 398 -5.57 9.25 -19.29
C ILE A 398 -6.65 9.60 -20.30
N ALA A 399 -6.78 10.86 -20.68
CA ALA A 399 -7.70 11.29 -21.72
C ALA A 399 -7.02 12.27 -22.66
N GLY A 400 -7.15 12.05 -23.98
CA GLY A 400 -6.46 12.83 -25.00
C GLY A 400 -4.93 12.82 -24.82
N GLY A 401 -4.34 11.69 -24.42
CA GLY A 401 -2.91 11.54 -24.17
C GLY A 401 -2.38 12.25 -22.92
N THR A 402 -3.25 12.83 -22.09
CA THR A 402 -2.88 13.57 -20.89
C THR A 402 -3.38 12.85 -19.65
N TYR A 403 -2.51 12.71 -18.64
CA TYR A 403 -2.89 12.19 -17.32
C TYR A 403 -3.88 13.14 -16.64
N ARG A 404 -5.05 12.62 -16.24
CA ARG A 404 -6.14 13.36 -15.61
C ARG A 404 -6.19 13.22 -14.10
N GLY A 405 -5.70 12.09 -13.58
CA GLY A 405 -5.71 11.80 -12.16
C GLY A 405 -5.89 10.32 -11.88
N ALA A 406 -6.13 10.00 -10.62
CA ALA A 406 -6.41 8.63 -10.19
C ALA A 406 -7.58 8.63 -9.21
N TYR A 407 -8.36 7.53 -9.23
CA TYR A 407 -9.45 7.30 -8.28
C TYR A 407 -9.53 5.82 -7.93
N TYR A 408 -10.30 5.48 -6.91
CA TYR A 408 -10.61 4.10 -6.57
C TYR A 408 -11.95 3.70 -7.19
N MET A 409 -11.90 2.79 -8.16
CA MET A 409 -13.07 2.27 -8.85
C MET A 409 -13.80 1.29 -7.95
N GLN A 410 -15.03 1.60 -7.63
CA GLN A 410 -16.00 0.65 -7.11
C GLN A 410 -16.93 0.23 -8.25
N LEU A 411 -17.32 -1.03 -8.24
CA LEU A 411 -18.20 -1.54 -9.29
C LEU A 411 -19.65 -1.28 -8.91
N PRO A 412 -20.47 -0.71 -9.81
CA PRO A 412 -21.90 -0.58 -9.61
C PRO A 412 -22.58 -1.96 -9.66
N ALA A 413 -23.88 -2.01 -9.39
CA ALA A 413 -24.63 -3.25 -9.51
C ALA A 413 -24.60 -3.77 -10.95
N PRO A 414 -24.61 -5.11 -11.19
CA PRO A 414 -24.69 -5.66 -12.53
C PRO A 414 -25.92 -5.13 -13.28
N GLY A 415 -25.69 -4.51 -14.41
CA GLY A 415 -26.73 -3.84 -15.22
C GLY A 415 -26.73 -2.33 -15.12
N ASP A 416 -26.08 -1.75 -14.11
CA ASP A 416 -25.88 -0.31 -14.00
C ASP A 416 -24.66 0.14 -14.81
N THR A 417 -24.56 1.43 -15.06
CA THR A 417 -23.48 2.05 -15.82
C THR A 417 -22.24 2.25 -14.96
N LEU A 418 -21.08 1.86 -15.47
CA LEU A 418 -19.78 2.18 -14.89
C LEU A 418 -19.38 3.59 -15.33
N HIS A 419 -19.05 4.47 -14.38
CA HIS A 419 -18.60 5.83 -14.60
C HIS A 419 -17.10 5.96 -14.35
N ILE A 420 -16.36 6.49 -15.33
CA ILE A 420 -14.95 6.82 -15.22
C ILE A 420 -14.80 8.33 -15.26
N PRO A 421 -14.40 8.98 -14.15
CA PRO A 421 -14.26 10.44 -14.11
C PRO A 421 -13.01 10.88 -14.89
N LEU A 422 -13.20 11.89 -15.76
CA LEU A 422 -12.14 12.48 -16.58
C LEU A 422 -11.66 13.84 -16.06
N GLY A 423 -12.22 14.30 -14.95
CA GLY A 423 -11.96 15.62 -14.37
C GLY A 423 -13.02 16.67 -14.71
N GLN A 424 -12.74 17.91 -14.34
CA GLN A 424 -13.65 19.03 -14.57
C GLN A 424 -13.47 19.62 -15.97
N ASP A 425 -14.59 20.03 -16.59
CA ASP A 425 -14.62 20.79 -17.84
C ASP A 425 -15.33 22.13 -17.61
N VAL A 426 -14.56 23.20 -17.64
CA VAL A 426 -15.04 24.60 -17.43
C VAL A 426 -16.03 25.11 -18.48
N ARG A 427 -16.17 24.40 -19.62
CA ARG A 427 -17.06 24.78 -20.72
C ARG A 427 -18.49 24.30 -20.51
N VAL A 428 -18.74 23.39 -19.59
CA VAL A 428 -20.08 23.01 -19.13
C VAL A 428 -20.22 23.49 -17.69
N ARG A 429 -21.18 24.37 -17.46
CA ARG A 429 -21.29 25.09 -16.19
C ARG A 429 -22.74 25.13 -15.70
N ALA A 430 -22.89 25.20 -14.39
CA ALA A 430 -24.17 25.52 -13.78
C ALA A 430 -24.00 26.63 -12.73
N ASN A 431 -24.99 27.52 -12.66
CA ASN A 431 -25.11 28.48 -11.58
C ASN A 431 -26.42 28.21 -10.83
N ARG A 432 -26.33 28.02 -9.51
CA ARG A 432 -27.46 27.78 -8.63
C ARG A 432 -27.76 29.01 -7.80
N GLU A 433 -28.94 29.57 -8.00
CA GLU A 433 -29.38 30.76 -7.28
C GLU A 433 -30.65 30.47 -6.45
N ARG A 434 -30.69 31.02 -5.27
CA ARG A 434 -31.89 30.99 -4.42
C ARG A 434 -32.80 32.13 -4.78
N VAL A 435 -34.04 31.83 -5.17
CA VAL A 435 -35.06 32.84 -5.57
C VAL A 435 -35.68 33.41 -4.30
N LEU A 436 -35.16 34.55 -3.82
CA LEU A 436 -35.54 35.16 -2.55
C LEU A 436 -37.02 35.54 -2.49
N ASP A 437 -37.61 36.01 -3.57
CA ASP A 437 -39.02 36.40 -3.63
C ASP A 437 -39.99 35.22 -3.43
N ARG A 438 -39.53 34.00 -3.66
CA ARG A 438 -40.27 32.75 -3.47
C ARG A 438 -39.94 32.03 -2.14
N CYS A 439 -38.98 32.58 -1.39
CA CYS A 439 -38.59 32.01 -0.09
C CYS A 439 -39.38 32.72 1.02
N THR A 440 -40.22 31.96 1.70
CA THR A 440 -41.11 32.52 2.76
C THR A 440 -41.00 31.67 4.02
N SER A 441 -41.19 32.34 5.18
CA SER A 441 -41.35 31.64 6.46
C SER A 441 -42.61 32.18 7.11
N THR A 442 -43.62 31.33 7.24
CA THR A 442 -44.93 31.67 7.84
C THR A 442 -45.23 30.79 9.04
N VAL A 443 -45.91 31.36 10.03
CA VAL A 443 -46.39 30.63 11.20
C VAL A 443 -47.90 30.58 11.17
N PHE A 444 -48.49 29.38 11.19
CA PHE A 444 -49.92 29.19 11.21
C PHE A 444 -50.27 28.13 12.30
N GLY A 445 -51.10 28.55 13.27
CA GLY A 445 -51.47 27.68 14.36
C GLY A 445 -50.27 27.21 15.20
N GLY A 446 -50.05 25.89 15.24
CA GLY A 446 -48.97 25.23 15.96
C GLY A 446 -47.71 24.97 15.12
N SER A 447 -47.75 25.23 13.82
CA SER A 447 -46.69 24.87 12.84
C SER A 447 -46.06 26.09 12.23
N ARG A 448 -44.82 25.90 11.77
CA ARG A 448 -44.06 26.84 10.91
C ARG A 448 -43.90 26.19 9.54
N LYS A 449 -44.12 26.96 8.50
CA LYS A 449 -43.87 26.59 7.10
C LYS A 449 -42.75 27.42 6.56
N THR A 450 -41.68 26.77 6.04
CA THR A 450 -40.57 27.44 5.39
C THR A 450 -40.50 26.96 3.95
N ALA A 451 -40.70 27.86 2.98
CA ALA A 451 -40.58 27.59 1.57
C ALA A 451 -39.20 28.02 1.08
N GLN A 452 -38.59 27.21 0.24
CA GLN A 452 -37.36 27.52 -0.47
C GLN A 452 -37.54 27.22 -1.95
N SER A 453 -36.96 28.07 -2.80
CA SER A 453 -37.01 27.93 -4.26
C SER A 453 -35.65 28.25 -4.84
N PHE A 454 -35.22 27.45 -5.80
CA PHE A 454 -33.93 27.54 -6.45
C PHE A 454 -34.11 27.58 -7.96
N GLU A 455 -33.20 28.27 -8.61
CA GLU A 455 -33.08 28.32 -10.05
C GLU A 455 -31.65 27.91 -10.44
N ILE A 456 -31.52 26.92 -11.33
CA ILE A 456 -30.24 26.41 -11.82
C ILE A 456 -30.16 26.78 -13.30
N THR A 457 -29.19 27.60 -13.65
CA THR A 457 -28.89 27.90 -15.05
C THR A 457 -27.73 27.07 -15.52
N VAL A 458 -27.98 26.16 -16.46
CA VAL A 458 -26.98 25.28 -17.08
C VAL A 458 -26.58 25.83 -18.44
N GLU A 459 -25.30 25.85 -18.75
CA GLU A 459 -24.73 26.38 -19.99
C GLU A 459 -23.71 25.40 -20.59
N ASN A 460 -23.87 25.10 -21.88
CA ASN A 460 -22.92 24.39 -22.71
C ASN A 460 -22.15 25.37 -23.59
N GLN A 461 -20.87 25.57 -23.40
CA GLN A 461 -20.00 26.42 -24.20
C GLN A 461 -19.21 25.65 -25.28
N HIS A 462 -19.48 24.34 -25.44
CA HIS A 462 -18.93 23.58 -26.55
C HIS A 462 -19.63 23.90 -27.86
N ASN A 463 -18.95 23.60 -28.96
CA ASN A 463 -19.51 23.68 -30.33
C ASN A 463 -20.25 22.41 -30.75
N ARG A 464 -20.50 21.49 -29.83
CA ARG A 464 -21.21 20.21 -30.03
C ARG A 464 -22.31 20.03 -28.98
N THR A 465 -23.28 19.18 -29.29
CA THR A 465 -24.26 18.72 -28.30
C THR A 465 -23.60 17.86 -27.24
N VAL A 466 -24.00 18.06 -25.99
CA VAL A 466 -23.49 17.30 -24.83
C VAL A 466 -24.64 16.75 -24.00
N SER A 467 -24.46 15.53 -23.47
CA SER A 467 -25.37 14.92 -22.49
C SER A 467 -24.94 15.35 -21.10
N VAL A 468 -25.86 15.90 -20.32
CA VAL A 468 -25.57 16.47 -18.99
C VAL A 468 -26.59 15.96 -17.97
N ALA A 469 -26.12 15.29 -16.93
CA ALA A 469 -26.90 14.98 -15.75
C ALA A 469 -26.69 16.09 -14.69
N VAL A 470 -27.75 16.79 -14.31
CA VAL A 470 -27.72 17.77 -13.22
C VAL A 470 -28.32 17.12 -11.99
N GLN A 471 -27.59 17.14 -10.88
CA GLN A 471 -28.02 16.56 -9.62
C GLN A 471 -28.09 17.64 -8.53
N ASP A 472 -29.19 17.63 -7.78
CA ASP A 472 -29.40 18.46 -6.59
C ASP A 472 -30.15 17.62 -5.55
N ALA A 473 -30.49 18.19 -4.41
CA ALA A 473 -31.18 17.45 -3.37
C ALA A 473 -32.29 18.29 -2.70
N VAL A 474 -33.35 17.60 -2.31
CA VAL A 474 -34.37 18.14 -1.42
C VAL A 474 -34.26 17.47 -0.06
N PRO A 475 -34.55 18.17 1.05
CA PRO A 475 -34.45 17.58 2.37
C PRO A 475 -35.46 16.44 2.56
N VAL A 476 -35.03 15.38 3.28
CA VAL A 476 -35.88 14.24 3.64
C VAL A 476 -36.21 14.31 5.13
N ALA A 477 -37.48 14.13 5.46
CA ALA A 477 -37.94 14.15 6.87
C ALA A 477 -37.45 12.90 7.62
N THR A 478 -36.78 13.09 8.75
CA THR A 478 -36.36 12.02 9.68
C THR A 478 -37.38 11.75 10.79
N SER A 479 -38.44 12.55 10.87
CA SER A 479 -39.53 12.47 11.90
C SER A 479 -40.88 12.70 11.27
N SER A 480 -41.89 12.03 11.74
CA SER A 480 -43.30 12.24 11.32
C SER A 480 -43.84 13.65 11.64
N ASP A 481 -43.18 14.41 12.51
CA ASP A 481 -43.53 15.79 12.84
C ASP A 481 -43.08 16.80 11.76
N ILE A 482 -42.24 16.36 10.80
CA ILE A 482 -41.73 17.16 9.69
C ILE A 482 -42.37 16.66 8.40
N GLN A 483 -42.96 17.58 7.65
CA GLN A 483 -43.49 17.29 6.32
C GLN A 483 -42.74 18.11 5.28
N VAL A 484 -42.28 17.44 4.24
CA VAL A 484 -41.60 18.08 3.08
C VAL A 484 -42.51 17.91 1.87
N GLU A 485 -42.88 19.02 1.26
CA GLU A 485 -43.65 19.09 0.01
C GLU A 485 -42.75 19.69 -1.08
N VAL A 486 -42.54 18.98 -2.16
CA VAL A 486 -41.71 19.43 -3.26
C VAL A 486 -42.55 20.20 -4.29
N LEU A 487 -42.05 21.34 -4.72
CA LEU A 487 -42.75 22.27 -5.62
C LEU A 487 -41.96 22.42 -6.92
N GLY A 488 -42.57 22.09 -8.03
CA GLY A 488 -42.02 22.30 -9.36
C GLY A 488 -40.65 21.62 -9.57
N LEU A 489 -40.55 20.67 -10.47
CA LEU A 489 -39.31 19.89 -10.69
C LEU A 489 -38.68 20.21 -12.05
N SER A 490 -39.26 21.12 -12.85
CA SER A 490 -38.82 21.40 -14.24
C SER A 490 -38.51 20.14 -15.06
N GLY A 491 -39.30 19.06 -14.82
CA GLY A 491 -39.12 17.78 -15.52
C GLY A 491 -38.05 16.86 -14.91
N GLY A 492 -37.48 17.21 -13.75
CA GLY A 492 -36.55 16.35 -13.05
C GLY A 492 -37.22 15.16 -12.34
N GLU A 493 -36.45 14.11 -12.13
CA GLU A 493 -36.84 12.90 -11.39
C GLU A 493 -36.40 13.02 -9.94
N LEU A 494 -37.31 12.71 -9.01
CA LEU A 494 -37.07 12.75 -7.58
C LEU A 494 -37.09 11.33 -6.99
N ASP A 495 -36.01 10.93 -6.36
CA ASP A 495 -36.01 9.80 -5.45
C ASP A 495 -36.53 10.25 -4.07
N ALA A 496 -37.74 9.85 -3.74
CA ALA A 496 -38.38 10.22 -2.47
C ALA A 496 -37.70 9.62 -1.22
N VAL A 497 -36.87 8.60 -1.36
CA VAL A 497 -36.18 7.94 -0.25
C VAL A 497 -34.90 8.70 0.11
N THR A 498 -34.13 9.07 -0.89
CA THR A 498 -32.85 9.77 -0.71
C THR A 498 -32.98 11.29 -0.77
N GLY A 499 -34.05 11.81 -1.38
CA GLY A 499 -34.23 13.23 -1.68
C GLY A 499 -33.41 13.71 -2.88
N GLN A 500 -32.75 12.81 -3.58
CA GLN A 500 -31.97 13.15 -4.78
C GLN A 500 -32.88 13.57 -5.93
N LEU A 501 -32.51 14.63 -6.59
CA LEU A 501 -33.20 15.20 -7.74
C LEU A 501 -32.27 15.21 -8.93
N VAL A 502 -32.69 14.61 -10.05
CA VAL A 502 -31.86 14.45 -11.26
C VAL A 502 -32.59 14.97 -12.49
N TRP A 503 -31.89 15.73 -13.32
CA TRP A 503 -32.32 16.15 -14.66
C TRP A 503 -31.33 15.61 -15.67
N ASP A 504 -31.79 14.82 -16.62
CA ASP A 504 -31.02 14.43 -17.79
C ASP A 504 -31.30 15.32 -18.95
N LEU A 505 -30.30 16.03 -19.45
CA LEU A 505 -30.41 17.07 -20.43
C LEU A 505 -29.52 16.80 -21.65
N GLU A 506 -30.06 17.01 -22.83
CA GLU A 506 -29.26 17.20 -24.04
C GLU A 506 -29.16 18.70 -24.32
N LEU A 507 -27.95 19.25 -24.30
CA LEU A 507 -27.68 20.66 -24.54
C LEU A 507 -26.95 20.84 -25.87
N GLY A 508 -27.58 21.55 -26.80
CA GLY A 508 -26.96 21.94 -28.08
C GLY A 508 -25.75 22.87 -27.90
N PRO A 509 -25.03 23.16 -29.00
CA PRO A 509 -23.90 24.08 -28.99
C PRO A 509 -24.30 25.48 -28.47
N ASN A 510 -23.59 26.00 -27.48
CA ASN A 510 -23.84 27.29 -26.82
C ASN A 510 -25.27 27.45 -26.26
N GLU A 511 -25.94 26.35 -25.98
CA GLU A 511 -27.27 26.35 -25.36
C GLU A 511 -27.19 26.68 -23.88
N ARG A 512 -28.17 27.46 -23.42
CA ARG A 512 -28.41 27.75 -22.02
C ARG A 512 -29.82 27.28 -21.65
N ARG A 513 -29.95 26.56 -20.52
CA ARG A 513 -31.24 26.07 -20.02
C ARG A 513 -31.38 26.38 -18.55
N THR A 514 -32.57 26.82 -18.16
CA THR A 514 -32.89 27.14 -16.78
C THR A 514 -33.84 26.08 -16.21
N LEU A 515 -33.48 25.54 -15.07
CA LEU A 515 -34.26 24.59 -14.28
C LEU A 515 -34.70 25.29 -13.00
N SER A 516 -35.87 24.96 -12.50
CA SER A 516 -36.34 25.50 -11.23
C SER A 516 -36.94 24.36 -10.37
N PHE A 517 -36.67 24.40 -9.10
CA PHE A 517 -37.29 23.54 -8.12
C PHE A 517 -37.47 24.27 -6.79
N GLY A 518 -38.28 23.71 -5.92
CA GLY A 518 -38.46 24.25 -4.59
C GLY A 518 -39.11 23.23 -3.67
N TYR A 519 -39.15 23.56 -2.42
CA TYR A 519 -39.80 22.72 -1.41
C TYR A 519 -40.35 23.56 -0.26
N VAL A 520 -41.35 23.03 0.40
CA VAL A 520 -41.94 23.59 1.64
C VAL A 520 -41.73 22.60 2.77
N VAL A 521 -41.08 23.04 3.83
CA VAL A 521 -40.92 22.25 5.05
C VAL A 521 -41.89 22.77 6.11
N THR A 522 -42.76 21.89 6.63
CA THR A 522 -43.71 22.18 7.70
C THR A 522 -43.28 21.45 8.95
N TYR A 523 -43.13 22.16 10.06
CA TYR A 523 -42.66 21.62 11.32
C TYR A 523 -43.25 22.36 12.55
N PRO A 524 -43.22 21.78 13.76
CA PRO A 524 -43.75 22.41 14.97
C PRO A 524 -43.02 23.71 15.31
N LYS A 525 -43.71 24.83 15.50
CA LYS A 525 -43.13 26.18 15.70
C LYS A 525 -42.24 26.31 16.95
N ARG A 526 -42.34 25.40 17.90
CA ARG A 526 -41.57 25.41 19.17
C ARG A 526 -40.26 24.64 19.07
N ARG A 527 -39.98 23.99 17.95
CA ARG A 527 -38.76 23.23 17.72
C ARG A 527 -37.87 23.94 16.70
N ALA A 528 -36.56 23.90 16.88
CA ALA A 528 -35.63 24.32 15.88
C ALA A 528 -35.52 23.26 14.78
N LEU A 529 -35.51 23.67 13.51
CA LEU A 529 -35.22 22.80 12.39
C LEU A 529 -33.73 22.89 12.11
N LEU A 530 -33.07 21.74 12.07
CA LEU A 530 -31.65 21.62 11.73
C LEU A 530 -31.49 21.02 10.34
N GLY A 531 -30.48 21.47 9.57
CA GLY A 531 -30.17 20.91 8.24
C GLY A 531 -30.94 21.55 7.08
N LEU A 532 -31.40 22.82 7.22
CA LEU A 532 -32.08 23.56 6.16
C LEU A 532 -31.24 24.75 5.68
#